data_d4d70c92ad8e036660046ccfb60120e3
#
_entry.id   d4d70c92ad8e036660046ccfb60120e3
#
_cell.length_a   1.000
_cell.length_b   1.000
_cell.length_c   1.000
_cell.angle_alpha   90.00
_cell.angle_beta   90.00
_cell.angle_gamma   90.00
#
_symmetry.space_group_name_H-M   'P 1'
#
loop_
_entity.id
_entity.type
_entity.pdbx_description
1 polymer ?
#
loop_
_entity_poly.entity_id
_entity_poly.type
_entity_poly.pdbx_seq_one_letter_code
_entity_poly.pdbx_strand_id
1 'polypeptide(L)'
;MARVSYSQYGMYSSCQQQYKLNYIDKLGISNTNIHLIFGSAMHETIQHFLDVMYNVSKKQALTINLDTLLFDKLVEQFNKEKEKTGDDDPCTQAELGEFYDDGKKILKYFTSKLDKLYTKSGFELIAIEQRLNAEIKPGVHFIGFIDVLLKDKVNGEYVIIDLKTSTRGWNKYQKNDKVKT
;
A
#
# COMPACT_ATOMS: atom_id res chain seq x y z
N MET A 1 18.11 -20.53 -0.59
CA MET A 1 17.52 -19.63 -1.59
C MET A 1 17.45 -18.24 -0.97
N ALA A 2 18.24 -17.30 -1.49
CA ALA A 2 18.29 -15.94 -0.99
C ALA A 2 17.14 -15.11 -1.59
N ARG A 3 16.53 -14.23 -0.78
CA ARG A 3 15.44 -13.33 -1.21
C ARG A 3 15.84 -11.89 -0.97
N VAL A 4 15.60 -11.04 -1.94
CA VAL A 4 15.88 -9.60 -1.89
C VAL A 4 14.60 -8.85 -2.28
N SER A 5 14.22 -7.87 -1.47
CA SER A 5 13.10 -6.97 -1.78
C SER A 5 13.61 -5.60 -2.26
N TYR A 6 12.71 -4.81 -2.86
CA TYR A 6 13.02 -3.43 -3.23
C TYR A 6 13.47 -2.59 -2.02
N SER A 7 12.83 -2.76 -0.86
CA SER A 7 13.20 -2.06 0.37
C SER A 7 14.62 -2.42 0.84
N GLN A 8 14.99 -3.71 0.75
CA GLN A 8 16.34 -4.17 1.05
C GLN A 8 17.37 -3.57 0.09
N TYR A 9 17.06 -3.59 -1.22
CA TYR A 9 17.92 -2.98 -2.22
C TYR A 9 18.07 -1.47 -2.01
N GLY A 10 16.98 -0.76 -1.77
CA GLY A 10 16.98 0.67 -1.48
C GLY A 10 17.82 1.03 -0.25
N MET A 11 17.68 0.26 0.84
CA MET A 11 18.49 0.48 2.05
C MET A 11 19.97 0.21 1.80
N TYR A 12 20.33 -0.86 1.10
CA TYR A 12 21.70 -1.18 0.73
C TYR A 12 22.32 -0.08 -0.13
N SER A 13 21.59 0.41 -1.12
CA SER A 13 22.06 1.48 -2.02
C SER A 13 22.22 2.83 -1.31
N SER A 14 21.42 3.09 -0.28
CA SER A 14 21.50 4.32 0.50
C SER A 14 22.59 4.26 1.56
N CYS A 15 22.67 3.16 2.31
CA CYS A 15 23.63 2.97 3.38
C CYS A 15 23.87 1.48 3.65
N GLN A 16 25.01 0.96 3.21
CA GLN A 16 25.38 -0.44 3.40
C GLN A 16 25.49 -0.81 4.88
N GLN A 17 25.96 0.11 5.74
CA GLN A 17 26.03 -0.12 7.17
C GLN A 17 24.65 -0.27 7.80
N GLN A 18 23.68 0.56 7.40
CA GLN A 18 22.30 0.44 7.85
C GLN A 18 21.70 -0.90 7.39
N TYR A 19 21.95 -1.30 6.15
CA TYR A 19 21.53 -2.61 5.65
C TYR A 19 22.11 -3.74 6.49
N LYS A 20 23.42 -3.70 6.80
CA LYS A 20 24.08 -4.71 7.63
C LYS A 20 23.41 -4.81 8.99
N LEU A 21 23.23 -3.69 9.69
CA LEU A 21 22.61 -3.67 11.02
C LEU A 21 21.18 -4.21 11.02
N ASN A 22 20.38 -3.87 9.99
CA ASN A 22 18.97 -4.28 9.94
C ASN A 22 18.76 -5.72 9.46
N TYR A 23 19.45 -6.13 8.37
CA TYR A 23 19.15 -7.39 7.69
C TYR A 23 20.14 -8.51 7.96
N ILE A 24 21.40 -8.20 8.29
CA ILE A 24 22.42 -9.22 8.58
C ILE A 24 22.51 -9.44 10.09
N ASP A 25 22.81 -8.37 10.82
CA ASP A 25 23.00 -8.43 12.28
C ASP A 25 21.66 -8.45 13.04
N LYS A 26 20.54 -8.11 12.36
CA LYS A 26 19.16 -8.07 12.91
C LYS A 26 19.02 -7.21 14.17
N LEU A 27 19.79 -6.14 14.24
CA LEU A 27 19.78 -5.15 15.33
C LEU A 27 18.82 -3.99 15.06
N GLY A 28 18.10 -4.00 13.93
CA GLY A 28 17.11 -2.99 13.59
C GLY A 28 15.95 -3.01 14.57
N ILE A 29 15.66 -1.84 15.15
CA ILE A 29 14.44 -1.66 15.95
C ILE A 29 13.27 -1.49 14.98
N SER A 30 12.30 -2.37 15.06
CA SER A 30 11.03 -2.21 14.33
C SER A 30 10.25 -1.10 15.02
N ASN A 31 10.37 0.13 14.52
CA ASN A 31 9.53 1.22 14.99
C ASN A 31 8.19 1.17 14.27
N THR A 32 7.23 0.53 14.90
CA THR A 32 5.84 0.64 14.49
C THR A 32 5.35 2.06 14.75
N ASN A 33 4.66 2.64 13.82
CA ASN A 33 4.11 3.99 13.96
C ASN A 33 2.79 4.11 13.19
N ILE A 34 2.06 5.18 13.47
CA ILE A 34 0.77 5.46 12.86
C ILE A 34 0.81 5.47 11.31
N HIS A 35 1.93 5.87 10.69
CA HIS A 35 2.03 5.90 9.22
C HIS A 35 2.00 4.50 8.61
N LEU A 36 2.57 3.49 9.27
CA LEU A 36 2.51 2.10 8.81
C LEU A 36 1.09 1.55 8.93
N ILE A 37 0.45 1.76 10.09
CA ILE A 37 -0.94 1.37 10.35
C ILE A 37 -1.87 2.00 9.31
N PHE A 38 -1.77 3.31 9.15
CA PHE A 38 -2.59 4.07 8.21
C PHE A 38 -2.36 3.65 6.76
N GLY A 39 -1.10 3.50 6.34
CA GLY A 39 -0.76 3.05 4.99
C GLY A 39 -1.42 1.70 4.67
N SER A 40 -1.24 0.71 5.54
CA SER A 40 -1.83 -0.63 5.36
C SER A 40 -3.36 -0.59 5.34
N ALA A 41 -3.98 0.14 6.28
CA ALA A 41 -5.44 0.26 6.34
C ALA A 41 -6.03 0.93 5.08
N MET A 42 -5.39 1.98 4.58
CA MET A 42 -5.79 2.66 3.34
C MET A 42 -5.66 1.77 2.12
N HIS A 43 -4.54 1.04 1.98
CA HIS A 43 -4.35 0.07 0.89
C HIS A 43 -5.46 -0.97 0.91
N GLU A 44 -5.69 -1.65 2.04
CA GLU A 44 -6.73 -2.68 2.15
C GLU A 44 -8.14 -2.12 1.87
N THR A 45 -8.43 -0.88 2.29
CA THR A 45 -9.72 -0.24 2.05
C THR A 45 -9.94 0.03 0.56
N ILE A 46 -8.96 0.62 -0.13
CA ILE A 46 -9.05 0.94 -1.57
C ILE A 46 -9.08 -0.35 -2.39
N GLN A 47 -8.25 -1.32 -2.06
CA GLN A 47 -8.18 -2.61 -2.73
C GLN A 47 -9.49 -3.39 -2.61
N HIS A 48 -10.11 -3.43 -1.44
CA HIS A 48 -11.42 -4.05 -1.25
C HIS A 48 -12.51 -3.36 -2.09
N PHE A 49 -12.51 -2.03 -2.11
CA PHE A 49 -13.45 -1.30 -2.95
C PHE A 49 -13.27 -1.63 -4.44
N LEU A 50 -12.02 -1.64 -4.93
CA LEU A 50 -11.72 -1.97 -6.32
C LEU A 50 -12.08 -3.41 -6.66
N ASP A 51 -11.81 -4.35 -5.76
CA ASP A 51 -12.20 -5.75 -5.91
C ASP A 51 -13.70 -5.89 -6.14
N VAL A 52 -14.52 -5.32 -5.26
CA VAL A 52 -15.98 -5.34 -5.40
C VAL A 52 -16.43 -4.62 -6.67
N MET A 53 -15.79 -3.48 -7.01
CA MET A 53 -16.16 -2.72 -8.20
C MET A 53 -15.95 -3.52 -9.49
N TYR A 54 -14.82 -4.22 -9.61
CA TYR A 54 -14.48 -4.96 -10.82
C TYR A 54 -15.13 -6.34 -10.86
N ASN A 55 -15.10 -7.09 -9.77
CA ASN A 55 -15.52 -8.49 -9.74
C ASN A 55 -17.03 -8.65 -9.50
N VAL A 56 -17.68 -7.68 -8.84
CA VAL A 56 -19.13 -7.70 -8.63
C VAL A 56 -19.81 -6.62 -9.45
N SER A 57 -19.86 -5.38 -8.95
CA SER A 57 -20.39 -4.24 -9.70
C SER A 57 -19.97 -2.90 -9.09
N LYS A 58 -19.87 -1.87 -9.94
CA LYS A 58 -19.68 -0.48 -9.49
C LYS A 58 -20.80 -0.05 -8.54
N LYS A 59 -22.08 -0.44 -8.84
CA LYS A 59 -23.23 -0.10 -8.00
C LYS A 59 -23.05 -0.65 -6.59
N GLN A 60 -22.61 -1.90 -6.46
CA GLN A 60 -22.39 -2.52 -5.17
C GLN A 60 -21.19 -1.92 -4.44
N ALA A 61 -20.09 -1.64 -5.13
CA ALA A 61 -18.94 -0.95 -4.52
C ALA A 61 -19.35 0.42 -3.93
N LEU A 62 -20.20 1.17 -4.62
CA LEU A 62 -20.70 2.46 -4.14
C LEU A 62 -21.65 2.37 -2.94
N THR A 63 -22.12 1.19 -2.56
CA THR A 63 -22.89 0.98 -1.31
C THR A 63 -21.99 0.71 -0.10
N ILE A 64 -20.70 0.47 -0.30
CA ILE A 64 -19.75 0.26 0.78
C ILE A 64 -19.58 1.58 1.55
N ASN A 65 -19.80 1.53 2.86
CA ASN A 65 -19.43 2.65 3.73
C ASN A 65 -17.91 2.64 3.95
N LEU A 66 -17.19 3.42 3.14
CA LEU A 66 -15.73 3.46 3.18
C LEU A 66 -15.19 4.04 4.50
N ASP A 67 -15.94 4.90 5.18
CA ASP A 67 -15.53 5.45 6.47
C ASP A 67 -15.51 4.35 7.53
N THR A 68 -16.58 3.54 7.58
CA THR A 68 -16.64 2.38 8.48
C THR A 68 -15.57 1.35 8.14
N LEU A 69 -15.42 1.01 6.86
CA LEU A 69 -14.40 0.05 6.42
C LEU A 69 -12.99 0.51 6.79
N LEU A 70 -12.66 1.80 6.58
CA LEU A 70 -11.37 2.36 6.97
C LEU A 70 -11.17 2.27 8.49
N PHE A 71 -12.20 2.59 9.27
CA PHE A 71 -12.12 2.49 10.74
C PHE A 71 -11.80 1.06 11.17
N ASP A 72 -12.53 0.08 10.65
CA ASP A 72 -12.32 -1.34 10.95
C ASP A 72 -10.91 -1.79 10.59
N LYS A 73 -10.41 -1.34 9.42
CA LYS A 73 -9.05 -1.64 8.97
C LYS A 73 -7.98 -0.97 9.84
N LEU A 74 -8.19 0.27 10.30
CA LEU A 74 -7.27 0.93 11.23
C LEU A 74 -7.18 0.17 12.56
N VAL A 75 -8.31 -0.26 13.11
CA VAL A 75 -8.34 -1.05 14.33
C VAL A 75 -7.65 -2.41 14.14
N GLU A 76 -7.92 -3.08 13.02
CA GLU A 76 -7.26 -4.34 12.68
C GLU A 76 -5.73 -4.20 12.61
N GLN A 77 -5.23 -3.19 11.90
CA GLN A 77 -3.80 -2.94 11.77
C GLN A 77 -3.16 -2.49 13.09
N PHE A 78 -3.86 -1.67 13.88
CA PHE A 78 -3.41 -1.30 15.21
C PHE A 78 -3.20 -2.54 16.11
N ASN A 79 -4.17 -3.43 16.15
CA ASN A 79 -4.07 -4.66 16.95
C ASN A 79 -2.94 -5.58 16.47
N LYS A 80 -2.78 -5.75 15.14
CA LYS A 80 -1.67 -6.53 14.56
C LYS A 80 -0.31 -5.97 14.95
N GLU A 81 -0.16 -4.65 14.95
CA GLU A 81 1.11 -4.01 15.33
C GLU A 81 1.34 -4.05 16.83
N LYS A 82 0.30 -3.88 17.64
CA LYS A 82 0.38 -4.05 19.09
C LYS A 82 0.84 -5.45 19.50
N GLU A 83 0.32 -6.49 18.87
CA GLU A 83 0.78 -7.87 19.09
C GLU A 83 2.28 -8.10 18.79
N LYS A 84 2.83 -7.35 17.82
CA LYS A 84 4.26 -7.45 17.46
C LYS A 84 5.18 -6.71 18.43
N THR A 85 4.70 -5.60 19.01
CA THR A 85 5.50 -4.73 19.91
C THR A 85 5.37 -5.11 21.38
N GLY A 86 4.53 -6.09 21.71
CA GLY A 86 4.13 -6.40 23.09
C GLY A 86 2.99 -5.48 23.51
N ASP A 87 2.92 -5.14 24.79
CA ASP A 87 1.80 -4.34 25.32
C ASP A 87 1.87 -2.83 25.03
N ASP A 88 2.92 -2.37 24.37
CA ASP A 88 3.07 -0.95 24.02
C ASP A 88 2.15 -0.57 22.86
N ASP A 89 1.37 0.49 23.04
CA ASP A 89 0.51 1.01 21.99
C ASP A 89 1.38 1.62 20.85
N PRO A 90 1.17 1.16 19.60
CA PRO A 90 1.97 1.62 18.44
C PRO A 90 1.76 3.09 18.10
N CYS A 91 0.65 3.69 18.55
CA CYS A 91 0.32 5.10 18.42
C CYS A 91 -0.77 5.49 19.42
N THR A 92 -0.97 6.79 19.60
CA THR A 92 -2.02 7.31 20.49
C THR A 92 -3.40 7.28 19.82
N GLN A 93 -4.46 7.29 20.63
CA GLN A 93 -5.83 7.38 20.15
C GLN A 93 -6.08 8.71 19.40
N ALA A 94 -5.43 9.80 19.81
CA ALA A 94 -5.53 11.08 19.12
C ALA A 94 -4.94 11.01 17.69
N GLU A 95 -3.78 10.39 17.53
CA GLU A 95 -3.17 10.17 16.22
C GLU A 95 -4.06 9.30 15.32
N LEU A 96 -4.62 8.21 15.86
CA LEU A 96 -5.57 7.38 15.10
C LEU A 96 -6.77 8.20 14.61
N GLY A 97 -7.34 9.07 15.45
CA GLY A 97 -8.45 9.93 15.09
C GLY A 97 -8.09 10.93 13.98
N GLU A 98 -6.92 11.58 14.08
CA GLU A 98 -6.43 12.52 13.06
C GLU A 98 -6.23 11.83 11.71
N PHE A 99 -5.56 10.66 11.71
CA PHE A 99 -5.30 9.92 10.48
C PHE A 99 -6.58 9.31 9.88
N TYR A 100 -7.55 8.92 10.70
CA TYR A 100 -8.86 8.50 10.23
C TYR A 100 -9.58 9.64 9.49
N ASP A 101 -9.58 10.87 10.04
CA ASP A 101 -10.18 12.03 9.40
C ASP A 101 -9.48 12.40 8.09
N ASP A 102 -8.18 12.29 8.01
CA ASP A 102 -7.43 12.48 6.77
C ASP A 102 -7.72 11.36 5.76
N GLY A 103 -7.84 10.12 6.21
CA GLY A 103 -8.21 8.99 5.38
C GLY A 103 -9.58 9.18 4.71
N LYS A 104 -10.58 9.65 5.44
CA LYS A 104 -11.91 9.98 4.87
C LYS A 104 -11.81 11.02 3.74
N LYS A 105 -10.96 12.03 3.89
CA LYS A 105 -10.74 13.04 2.83
C LYS A 105 -10.10 12.40 1.58
N ILE A 106 -9.11 11.53 1.77
CA ILE A 106 -8.44 10.79 0.69
C ILE A 106 -9.44 9.88 -0.02
N LEU A 107 -10.25 9.10 0.71
CA LEU A 107 -11.26 8.21 0.13
C LEU A 107 -12.34 8.99 -0.63
N LYS A 108 -12.77 10.14 -0.15
CA LYS A 108 -13.67 11.03 -0.87
C LYS A 108 -13.05 11.52 -2.19
N TYR A 109 -11.77 11.90 -2.17
CA TYR A 109 -11.05 12.26 -3.40
C TYR A 109 -10.94 11.07 -4.35
N PHE A 110 -10.53 9.89 -3.86
CA PHE A 110 -10.43 8.66 -4.63
C PHE A 110 -11.75 8.33 -5.34
N THR A 111 -12.87 8.31 -4.61
CA THR A 111 -14.19 8.02 -5.19
C THR A 111 -14.61 9.05 -6.23
N SER A 112 -14.23 10.32 -6.08
CA SER A 112 -14.50 11.37 -7.08
C SER A 112 -13.73 11.19 -8.40
N LYS A 113 -12.69 10.36 -8.42
CA LYS A 113 -11.85 10.10 -9.59
C LYS A 113 -12.09 8.74 -10.25
N LEU A 114 -12.99 7.92 -9.71
CA LEU A 114 -13.25 6.56 -10.19
C LEU A 114 -13.54 6.50 -11.70
N ASP A 115 -14.40 7.39 -12.19
CA ASP A 115 -14.79 7.40 -13.60
C ASP A 115 -13.69 7.85 -14.56
N LYS A 116 -12.63 8.48 -14.03
CA LYS A 116 -11.51 8.93 -14.84
C LYS A 116 -10.35 7.94 -14.82
N LEU A 117 -10.06 7.34 -13.68
CA LEU A 117 -8.83 6.57 -13.45
C LEU A 117 -9.06 5.05 -13.43
N TYR A 118 -10.29 4.61 -13.09
CA TYR A 118 -10.57 3.20 -12.77
C TYR A 118 -11.84 2.69 -13.46
N THR A 119 -12.14 3.15 -14.70
CA THR A 119 -13.38 2.77 -15.36
C THR A 119 -13.44 1.28 -15.68
N LYS A 120 -14.48 0.58 -15.24
CA LYS A 120 -14.71 -0.83 -15.57
C LYS A 120 -14.88 -1.07 -17.08
N SER A 121 -15.32 -0.08 -17.83
CA SER A 121 -15.40 -0.14 -19.29
C SER A 121 -14.02 -0.08 -19.95
N GLY A 122 -13.07 0.70 -19.40
CA GLY A 122 -11.72 0.86 -19.95
C GLY A 122 -10.74 -0.17 -19.46
N PHE A 123 -10.93 -0.69 -18.24
CA PHE A 123 -9.95 -1.58 -17.59
C PHE A 123 -10.58 -2.88 -17.10
N GLU A 124 -9.75 -3.90 -16.99
CA GLU A 124 -10.01 -5.17 -16.34
C GLU A 124 -9.07 -5.31 -15.14
N LEU A 125 -9.59 -5.70 -13.99
CA LEU A 125 -8.75 -6.01 -12.83
C LEU A 125 -8.13 -7.38 -13.03
N ILE A 126 -6.80 -7.42 -13.07
CA ILE A 126 -6.04 -8.67 -13.20
C ILE A 126 -5.69 -9.23 -11.82
N ALA A 127 -5.20 -8.36 -10.92
CA ALA A 127 -4.83 -8.78 -9.58
C ALA A 127 -4.77 -7.61 -8.59
N ILE A 128 -4.93 -7.96 -7.33
CA ILE A 128 -4.65 -7.12 -6.16
C ILE A 128 -3.60 -7.85 -5.33
N GLU A 129 -2.62 -7.10 -4.76
CA GLU A 129 -1.50 -7.65 -3.97
C GLU A 129 -0.76 -8.79 -4.71
N GLN A 130 -0.54 -8.56 -6.03
CA GLN A 130 0.13 -9.56 -6.85
C GLN A 130 1.58 -9.73 -6.40
N ARG A 131 1.87 -10.88 -5.84
CA ARG A 131 3.24 -11.24 -5.48
C ARG A 131 4.08 -11.47 -6.74
N LEU A 132 5.20 -10.75 -6.80
CA LEU A 132 6.24 -10.97 -7.79
C LEU A 132 7.37 -11.79 -7.17
N ASN A 133 7.92 -12.70 -7.97
CA ASN A 133 9.07 -13.52 -7.61
C ASN A 133 9.87 -13.82 -8.88
N ALA A 134 10.97 -13.12 -9.07
CA ALA A 134 11.84 -13.30 -10.22
C ALA A 134 13.23 -13.78 -9.78
N GLU A 135 13.69 -14.87 -10.34
CA GLU A 135 15.07 -15.31 -10.15
C GLU A 135 16.00 -14.38 -10.95
N ILE A 136 16.83 -13.60 -10.26
CA ILE A 136 17.77 -12.63 -10.87
C ILE A 136 19.17 -13.18 -11.02
N LYS A 137 19.52 -14.22 -10.26
CA LYS A 137 20.74 -15.02 -10.33
C LYS A 137 20.43 -16.42 -9.78
N PRO A 138 21.20 -17.45 -10.12
CA PRO A 138 21.00 -18.79 -9.58
C PRO A 138 20.87 -18.78 -8.05
N GLY A 139 19.70 -19.17 -7.55
CA GLY A 139 19.38 -19.21 -6.12
C GLY A 139 19.09 -17.87 -5.45
N VAL A 140 19.03 -16.75 -6.19
CA VAL A 140 18.71 -15.41 -5.68
C VAL A 140 17.44 -14.89 -6.34
N HIS A 141 16.42 -14.64 -5.53
CA HIS A 141 15.11 -14.17 -5.97
C HIS A 141 14.85 -12.74 -5.55
N PHE A 142 14.40 -11.91 -6.51
CA PHE A 142 13.83 -10.61 -6.22
C PHE A 142 12.33 -10.75 -5.97
N ILE A 143 11.88 -10.26 -4.82
CA ILE A 143 10.47 -10.33 -4.42
C ILE A 143 9.88 -8.94 -4.26
N GLY A 144 8.60 -8.82 -4.63
CA GLY A 144 7.83 -7.59 -4.48
C GLY A 144 6.34 -7.89 -4.53
N PHE A 145 5.54 -6.84 -4.39
CA PHE A 145 4.10 -6.88 -4.53
C PHE A 145 3.65 -5.73 -5.42
N ILE A 146 2.67 -5.99 -6.28
CA ILE A 146 1.95 -4.97 -7.04
C ILE A 146 0.63 -4.74 -6.33
N ASP A 147 0.37 -3.51 -5.89
CA ASP A 147 -0.84 -3.21 -5.13
C ASP A 147 -2.11 -3.46 -5.96
N VAL A 148 -2.13 -2.95 -7.21
CA VAL A 148 -3.23 -3.19 -8.15
C VAL A 148 -2.68 -3.33 -9.57
N LEU A 149 -3.05 -4.40 -10.25
CA LEU A 149 -2.71 -4.66 -11.65
C LEU A 149 -3.98 -4.62 -12.50
N LEU A 150 -4.03 -3.68 -13.43
CA LEU A 150 -5.11 -3.55 -14.41
C LEU A 150 -4.60 -3.91 -15.80
N LYS A 151 -5.54 -4.26 -16.69
CA LYS A 151 -5.30 -4.38 -18.13
C LYS A 151 -6.20 -3.40 -18.86
N ASP A 152 -5.61 -2.56 -19.70
CA ASP A 152 -6.35 -1.68 -20.61
C ASP A 152 -7.02 -2.53 -21.70
N LYS A 153 -8.33 -2.40 -21.83
CA LYS A 153 -9.13 -3.18 -22.79
C LYS A 153 -9.00 -2.68 -24.22
N VAL A 154 -8.51 -1.45 -24.42
CA VAL A 154 -8.39 -0.83 -25.74
C VAL A 154 -7.10 -1.27 -26.42
N ASN A 155 -5.97 -1.12 -25.73
CA ASN A 155 -4.65 -1.42 -26.28
C ASN A 155 -4.04 -2.73 -25.77
N GLY A 156 -4.66 -3.37 -24.74
CA GLY A 156 -4.18 -4.62 -24.15
C GLY A 156 -2.99 -4.47 -23.23
N GLU A 157 -2.56 -3.25 -22.92
CA GLU A 157 -1.42 -2.97 -22.05
C GLU A 157 -1.74 -3.21 -20.57
N TYR A 158 -0.72 -3.57 -19.80
CA TYR A 158 -0.84 -3.69 -18.34
C TYR A 158 -0.53 -2.37 -17.67
N VAL A 159 -1.37 -1.99 -16.72
CA VAL A 159 -1.21 -0.79 -15.89
C VAL A 159 -0.96 -1.22 -14.47
N ILE A 160 0.23 -0.89 -13.96
CA ILE A 160 0.61 -1.13 -12.57
C ILE A 160 0.28 0.13 -11.78
N ILE A 161 -0.49 -0.02 -10.72
CA ILE A 161 -0.82 1.05 -9.79
C ILE A 161 -0.19 0.72 -8.45
N ASP A 162 0.67 1.62 -8.00
CA ASP A 162 1.27 1.61 -6.68
C ASP A 162 0.55 2.66 -5.83
N LEU A 163 -0.13 2.22 -4.78
CA LEU A 163 -0.91 3.07 -3.91
C LEU A 163 0.02 3.73 -2.89
N LYS A 164 0.09 5.05 -2.93
CA LYS A 164 0.85 5.83 -1.95
C LYS A 164 -0.09 6.73 -1.16
N THR A 165 -0.24 6.44 0.11
CA THR A 165 -1.05 7.21 1.03
C THR A 165 -0.16 8.12 1.87
N SER A 166 -0.39 9.43 1.81
CA SER A 166 0.35 10.41 2.58
C SER A 166 -0.56 11.57 2.96
N THR A 167 -0.63 11.89 4.25
CA THR A 167 -1.37 13.03 4.75
C THR A 167 -0.73 14.37 4.39
N ARG A 168 0.58 14.37 4.12
CA ARG A 168 1.35 15.58 3.77
C ARG A 168 1.51 15.81 2.27
N GLY A 169 1.06 14.86 1.45
CA GLY A 169 1.27 14.90 0.00
C GLY A 169 2.76 14.74 -0.38
N TRP A 170 3.02 14.80 -1.67
CA TRP A 170 4.38 14.66 -2.22
C TRP A 170 5.08 16.01 -2.26
N ASN A 171 6.32 16.08 -1.78
CA ASN A 171 7.16 17.24 -1.94
C ASN A 171 7.62 17.40 -3.41
N LYS A 172 8.20 18.59 -3.76
CA LYS A 172 8.62 18.86 -5.14
C LYS A 172 9.67 17.89 -5.68
N TYR A 173 10.52 17.33 -4.82
CA TYR A 173 11.54 16.36 -5.24
C TYR A 173 10.91 15.01 -5.55
N GLN A 174 9.97 14.56 -4.72
CA GLN A 174 9.22 13.31 -4.96
C GLN A 174 8.36 13.39 -6.22
N LYS A 175 7.77 14.57 -6.52
CA LYS A 175 6.99 14.78 -7.75
C LYS A 175 7.81 14.71 -9.04
N ASN A 176 9.10 15.01 -8.95
CA ASN A 176 10.01 15.00 -10.10
C ASN A 176 10.79 13.69 -10.25
N ASP A 177 10.68 12.78 -9.31
CA ASP A 177 11.34 11.48 -9.34
C ASP A 177 10.53 10.50 -10.19
N LYS A 178 10.89 10.39 -11.47
CA LYS A 178 10.22 9.50 -12.43
C LYS A 178 10.34 8.00 -12.10
N VAL A 179 11.22 7.64 -11.17
CA VAL A 179 11.38 6.24 -10.71
C VAL A 179 10.36 5.89 -9.64
N LYS A 180 9.76 6.91 -9.01
CA LYS A 180 8.79 6.75 -7.91
C LYS A 180 7.35 7.05 -8.31
N THR A 181 7.09 7.36 -9.55
CA THR A 181 5.75 7.64 -10.09
C THR A 181 5.16 6.45 -10.82
#